data_37ef2e1bf11443e3a3ef580e219bf2cd
#
_entry.id   37ef2e1bf11443e3a3ef580e219bf2cd
#
_cell.length_a   1.000
_cell.length_b   1.000
_cell.length_c   1.000
_cell.angle_alpha   90.00
_cell.angle_beta   90.00
_cell.angle_gamma   90.00
#
_symmetry.space_group_name_H-M   'P 1'
#
loop_
_entity.id
_entity.type
_entity.pdbx_description
1 polymer ?
#
loop_
_entity_poly.entity_id
_entity_poly.type
_entity_poly.pdbx_seq_one_letter_code
_entity_poly.pdbx_strand_id
1 'polypeptide(L)'
;ESFYKHVVGKGKKVIYHGNEWMTGLGVLYVNKHLPEVATVFTTHATSIGRSIAGNNKPLYDYLFAYNGDQMAQELNMQSKHSIEKQTAKYVDCFTTVSDITANECKELLDKPVDFVLPNGFDNSFVPKTTAFTKKRKEARKRLLDVANALMGTDLDDDTLIVSTSGRYEFRN
;
A
#
# COMPACT_ATOMS: atom_id res chain seq x y z
N GLU A 1 18.82 -18.05 0.68
CA GLU A 1 19.18 -19.08 1.67
C GLU A 1 20.66 -19.01 2.03
N SER A 2 21.57 -19.15 1.07
CA SER A 2 23.02 -19.13 1.32
C SER A 2 23.48 -17.85 2.04
N PHE A 3 23.05 -16.67 1.56
CA PHE A 3 23.38 -15.40 2.21
C PHE A 3 22.86 -15.33 3.65
N TYR A 4 21.62 -15.77 3.88
CA TYR A 4 21.06 -15.86 5.22
C TYR A 4 21.91 -16.75 6.13
N LYS A 5 22.18 -18.00 5.72
CA LYS A 5 22.90 -18.98 6.54
C LYS A 5 24.33 -18.55 6.89
N HIS A 6 25.05 -17.94 5.94
CA HIS A 6 26.48 -17.66 6.10
C HIS A 6 26.81 -16.24 6.57
N VAL A 7 25.91 -15.27 6.37
CA VAL A 7 26.20 -13.86 6.62
C VAL A 7 25.25 -13.26 7.67
N VAL A 8 23.93 -13.31 7.42
CA VAL A 8 22.96 -12.58 8.22
C VAL A 8 22.51 -13.34 9.46
N GLY A 9 22.16 -14.61 9.29
CA GLY A 9 21.46 -15.40 10.30
C GLY A 9 22.34 -16.00 11.39
N LYS A 10 23.67 -16.00 11.23
CA LYS A 10 24.58 -16.68 12.15
C LYS A 10 24.45 -16.14 13.58
N GLY A 11 23.90 -16.96 14.47
CA GLY A 11 23.73 -16.63 15.89
C GLY A 11 22.68 -15.54 16.19
N LYS A 12 21.80 -15.23 15.23
CA LYS A 12 20.75 -14.20 15.38
C LYS A 12 19.36 -14.79 15.18
N LYS A 13 18.37 -14.21 15.85
CA LYS A 13 16.95 -14.37 15.46
C LYS A 13 16.69 -13.46 14.28
N VAL A 14 16.11 -14.01 13.21
CA VAL A 14 15.86 -13.28 11.97
C VAL A 14 14.36 -13.34 11.65
N ILE A 15 13.84 -12.24 11.19
CA ILE A 15 12.47 -12.10 10.65
C ILE A 15 12.62 -11.72 9.18
N TYR A 16 11.93 -12.44 8.30
CA TYR A 16 11.79 -12.07 6.91
C TYR A 16 10.49 -11.29 6.71
N HIS A 17 10.62 -10.02 6.35
CA HIS A 17 9.47 -9.14 6.12
C HIS A 17 9.32 -8.87 4.63
N GLY A 18 8.28 -9.41 4.01
CA GLY A 18 7.89 -9.17 2.64
C GLY A 18 6.83 -8.07 2.51
N ASN A 19 6.96 -7.22 1.51
CA ASN A 19 5.98 -6.19 1.20
C ASN A 19 5.44 -6.39 -0.21
N GLU A 20 4.14 -6.37 -0.36
CA GLU A 20 3.41 -6.51 -1.61
C GLU A 20 3.58 -7.89 -2.29
N TRP A 21 2.67 -8.23 -3.17
CA TRP A 21 2.60 -9.52 -3.86
C TRP A 21 3.92 -9.96 -4.51
N MET A 22 4.73 -9.01 -4.98
CA MET A 22 6.00 -9.30 -5.66
C MET A 22 7.05 -9.95 -4.76
N THR A 23 6.94 -9.80 -3.45
CA THR A 23 7.82 -10.47 -2.48
C THR A 23 7.25 -11.81 -2.00
N GLY A 24 6.03 -12.13 -2.38
CA GLY A 24 5.28 -13.27 -1.85
C GLY A 24 5.95 -14.61 -2.06
N LEU A 25 6.53 -14.87 -3.24
CA LEU A 25 7.26 -16.14 -3.49
C LEU A 25 8.46 -16.28 -2.55
N GLY A 26 9.13 -15.17 -2.21
CA GLY A 26 10.23 -15.18 -1.22
C GLY A 26 9.73 -15.54 0.19
N VAL A 27 8.60 -14.96 0.61
CA VAL A 27 7.95 -15.28 1.90
C VAL A 27 7.59 -16.77 1.95
N LEU A 28 6.93 -17.30 0.92
CA LEU A 28 6.54 -18.71 0.84
C LEU A 28 7.74 -19.65 0.83
N TYR A 29 8.80 -19.25 0.13
CA TYR A 29 10.06 -20.03 0.12
C TYR A 29 10.68 -20.08 1.52
N VAL A 30 10.79 -18.94 2.20
CA VAL A 30 11.36 -18.86 3.55
C VAL A 30 10.53 -19.68 4.53
N ASN A 31 9.22 -19.50 4.52
CA ASN A 31 8.29 -20.24 5.38
C ASN A 31 8.46 -21.78 5.21
N LYS A 32 8.64 -22.24 3.98
CA LYS A 32 8.79 -23.66 3.68
C LYS A 32 10.17 -24.24 4.00
N HIS A 33 11.24 -23.48 3.76
CA HIS A 33 12.62 -24.02 3.74
C HIS A 33 13.49 -23.54 4.90
N LEU A 34 13.04 -22.52 5.64
CA LEU A 34 13.76 -21.94 6.78
C LEU A 34 12.79 -21.75 7.96
N PRO A 35 12.29 -22.85 8.56
CA PRO A 35 11.26 -22.81 9.59
C PRO A 35 11.69 -22.07 10.87
N GLU A 36 12.99 -21.84 11.03
CA GLU A 36 13.56 -21.04 12.13
C GLU A 36 13.44 -19.51 11.90
N VAL A 37 13.06 -19.08 10.70
CA VAL A 37 12.89 -17.68 10.32
C VAL A 37 11.42 -17.33 10.34
N ALA A 38 11.02 -16.47 11.26
CA ALA A 38 9.66 -15.96 11.27
C ALA A 38 9.38 -15.07 10.05
N THR A 39 8.17 -15.16 9.50
CA THR A 39 7.77 -14.42 8.32
C THR A 39 6.70 -13.40 8.61
N VAL A 40 6.86 -12.19 8.07
CA VAL A 40 5.85 -11.12 8.08
C VAL A 40 5.55 -10.74 6.64
N PHE A 41 4.28 -10.57 6.31
CA PHE A 41 3.85 -10.08 5.01
C PHE A 41 2.93 -8.88 5.17
N THR A 42 3.26 -7.78 4.48
CA THR A 42 2.44 -6.57 4.47
C THR A 42 1.93 -6.30 3.07
N THR A 43 0.62 -6.17 2.91
CA THR A 43 0.02 -5.61 1.70
C THR A 43 -0.50 -4.20 1.96
N HIS A 44 -0.19 -3.26 1.06
CA HIS A 44 -0.60 -1.86 1.16
C HIS A 44 -1.91 -1.57 0.43
N ALA A 45 -2.27 -2.41 -0.51
CA ALA A 45 -3.56 -2.53 -1.17
C ALA A 45 -3.55 -3.85 -1.92
N THR A 46 -4.66 -4.58 -1.93
CA THR A 46 -4.70 -5.86 -2.64
C THR A 46 -4.49 -5.67 -4.15
N SER A 47 -3.71 -6.55 -4.76
CA SER A 47 -3.44 -6.48 -6.21
C SER A 47 -4.73 -6.56 -7.02
N ILE A 48 -5.67 -7.40 -6.58
CA ILE A 48 -6.98 -7.54 -7.24
C ILE A 48 -7.89 -6.34 -6.98
N GLY A 49 -7.91 -5.76 -5.78
CA GLY A 49 -8.66 -4.53 -5.47
C GLY A 49 -8.21 -3.36 -6.33
N ARG A 50 -6.88 -3.17 -6.48
CA ARG A 50 -6.33 -2.17 -7.41
C ARG A 50 -6.79 -2.41 -8.85
N SER A 51 -6.87 -3.66 -9.27
CA SER A 51 -7.31 -3.99 -10.63
C SER A 51 -8.81 -3.75 -10.83
N ILE A 52 -9.65 -4.10 -9.86
CA ILE A 52 -11.09 -3.81 -9.88
C ILE A 52 -11.32 -2.30 -10.02
N ALA A 53 -10.74 -1.49 -9.12
CA ALA A 53 -10.86 -0.04 -9.18
C ALA A 53 -10.27 0.55 -10.48
N GLY A 54 -9.14 0.00 -10.93
CA GLY A 54 -8.47 0.43 -12.16
C GLY A 54 -9.23 0.14 -13.45
N ASN A 55 -10.18 -0.77 -13.41
CA ASN A 55 -11.11 -1.06 -14.51
C ASN A 55 -12.47 -0.37 -14.32
N ASN A 56 -12.52 0.72 -13.56
CA ASN A 56 -13.71 1.53 -13.30
C ASN A 56 -14.88 0.74 -12.65
N LYS A 57 -14.57 -0.35 -11.96
CA LYS A 57 -15.56 -1.07 -11.18
C LYS A 57 -15.61 -0.46 -9.77
N PRO A 58 -16.81 -0.21 -9.20
CA PRO A 58 -16.95 0.42 -7.87
C PRO A 58 -16.53 -0.57 -6.78
N LEU A 59 -15.27 -0.50 -6.36
CA LEU A 59 -14.67 -1.45 -5.44
C LEU A 59 -15.36 -1.47 -4.07
N TYR A 60 -15.48 -0.32 -3.43
CA TYR A 60 -15.94 -0.27 -2.04
C TYR A 60 -17.46 -0.36 -1.89
N ASP A 61 -18.22 0.05 -2.90
CA ASP A 61 -19.68 -0.06 -2.87
C ASP A 61 -20.16 -1.50 -2.91
N TYR A 62 -19.36 -2.38 -3.54
CA TYR A 62 -19.69 -3.80 -3.73
C TYR A 62 -18.61 -4.76 -3.22
N LEU A 63 -17.72 -4.31 -2.31
CA LEU A 63 -16.59 -5.10 -1.86
C LEU A 63 -16.99 -6.50 -1.36
N PHE A 64 -18.05 -6.57 -0.57
CA PHE A 64 -18.57 -7.82 0.00
C PHE A 64 -19.29 -8.74 -1.02
N ALA A 65 -19.57 -8.23 -2.22
CA ALA A 65 -20.20 -9.01 -3.30
C ALA A 65 -19.18 -9.56 -4.31
N TYR A 66 -17.93 -9.06 -4.28
CA TYR A 66 -16.88 -9.56 -5.15
C TYR A 66 -16.28 -10.85 -4.61
N ASN A 67 -16.07 -11.81 -5.51
CA ASN A 67 -15.21 -12.94 -5.27
C ASN A 67 -13.83 -12.67 -5.89
N GLY A 68 -12.78 -12.65 -5.05
CA GLY A 68 -11.43 -12.29 -5.48
C GLY A 68 -10.88 -13.20 -6.58
N ASP A 69 -11.13 -14.50 -6.50
CA ASP A 69 -10.65 -15.47 -7.50
C ASP A 69 -11.37 -15.31 -8.84
N GLN A 70 -12.68 -15.06 -8.82
CA GLN A 70 -13.46 -14.77 -10.05
C GLN A 70 -13.02 -13.47 -10.70
N MET A 71 -12.84 -12.41 -9.88
CA MET A 71 -12.36 -11.12 -10.38
C MET A 71 -10.94 -11.23 -10.95
N ALA A 72 -10.09 -12.06 -10.35
CA ALA A 72 -8.76 -12.31 -10.87
C ALA A 72 -8.79 -12.99 -12.25
N GLN A 73 -9.73 -13.91 -12.49
CA GLN A 73 -9.94 -14.51 -13.80
C GLN A 73 -10.45 -13.49 -14.81
N GLU A 74 -11.47 -12.72 -14.45
CA GLU A 74 -12.08 -11.71 -15.33
C GLU A 74 -11.06 -10.65 -15.77
N LEU A 75 -10.18 -10.22 -14.85
CA LEU A 75 -9.24 -9.14 -15.07
C LEU A 75 -7.81 -9.61 -15.41
N ASN A 76 -7.62 -10.89 -15.71
CA ASN A 76 -6.32 -11.50 -16.02
C ASN A 76 -5.23 -11.25 -14.95
N MET A 77 -5.64 -11.36 -13.68
CA MET A 77 -4.79 -11.11 -12.52
C MET A 77 -4.43 -12.37 -11.73
N GLN A 78 -4.74 -13.57 -12.25
CA GLN A 78 -4.66 -14.83 -11.52
C GLN A 78 -3.29 -15.06 -10.87
N SER A 79 -2.21 -14.81 -11.61
CA SER A 79 -0.84 -15.04 -11.12
C SER A 79 -0.50 -14.15 -9.92
N LYS A 80 -0.81 -12.85 -10.01
CA LYS A 80 -0.52 -11.90 -8.92
C LYS A 80 -1.42 -12.16 -7.72
N HIS A 81 -2.72 -12.34 -7.98
CA HIS A 81 -3.71 -12.61 -6.95
C HIS A 81 -3.41 -13.91 -6.20
N SER A 82 -3.08 -15.00 -6.90
CA SER A 82 -2.78 -16.27 -6.26
C SER A 82 -1.52 -16.20 -5.39
N ILE A 83 -0.47 -15.52 -5.84
CA ILE A 83 0.73 -15.30 -5.03
C ILE A 83 0.39 -14.54 -3.76
N GLU A 84 -0.33 -13.43 -3.87
CA GLU A 84 -0.72 -12.59 -2.73
C GLU A 84 -1.58 -13.37 -1.74
N LYS A 85 -2.62 -14.05 -2.24
CA LYS A 85 -3.55 -14.86 -1.45
C LYS A 85 -2.85 -16.00 -0.72
N GLN A 86 -1.99 -16.75 -1.41
CA GLN A 86 -1.24 -17.85 -0.79
C GLN A 86 -0.23 -17.32 0.23
N THR A 87 0.43 -16.20 -0.06
CA THR A 87 1.35 -15.59 0.90
C THR A 87 0.62 -15.16 2.16
N ALA A 88 -0.51 -14.45 2.04
CA ALA A 88 -1.34 -14.07 3.17
C ALA A 88 -1.80 -15.25 4.00
N LYS A 89 -2.10 -16.39 3.36
CA LYS A 89 -2.57 -17.60 4.02
C LYS A 89 -1.50 -18.30 4.85
N TYR A 90 -0.26 -18.34 4.36
CA TYR A 90 0.81 -19.19 4.94
C TYR A 90 1.86 -18.42 5.73
N VAL A 91 1.88 -17.09 5.68
CA VAL A 91 2.79 -16.27 6.49
C VAL A 91 2.46 -16.38 7.98
N ASP A 92 3.49 -16.26 8.85
CA ASP A 92 3.28 -16.29 10.32
C ASP A 92 2.51 -15.06 10.82
N CYS A 93 2.72 -13.89 10.18
CA CYS A 93 2.01 -12.66 10.54
C CYS A 93 1.64 -11.88 9.28
N PHE A 94 0.35 -11.73 9.02
CA PHE A 94 -0.19 -10.95 7.91
C PHE A 94 -0.63 -9.57 8.36
N THR A 95 -0.13 -8.53 7.74
CA THR A 95 -0.40 -7.13 8.12
C THR A 95 -0.82 -6.28 6.94
N THR A 96 -1.48 -5.16 7.25
CA THR A 96 -1.82 -4.11 6.28
C THR A 96 -1.73 -2.73 6.91
N VAL A 97 -1.94 -1.68 6.13
CA VAL A 97 -1.68 -0.28 6.53
C VAL A 97 -2.93 0.51 6.91
N SER A 98 -4.14 -0.04 6.70
CA SER A 98 -5.39 0.63 7.04
C SER A 98 -6.55 -0.35 7.22
N ASP A 99 -7.59 0.07 7.94
CA ASP A 99 -8.83 -0.72 8.10
C ASP A 99 -9.54 -0.97 6.76
N ILE A 100 -9.46 -0.01 5.84
CA ILE A 100 -10.02 -0.16 4.49
C ILE A 100 -9.33 -1.33 3.76
N THR A 101 -8.01 -1.37 3.77
CA THR A 101 -7.24 -2.47 3.17
C THR A 101 -7.43 -3.78 3.94
N ALA A 102 -7.63 -3.73 5.25
CA ALA A 102 -7.95 -4.93 6.03
C ALA A 102 -9.27 -5.58 5.57
N ASN A 103 -10.29 -4.76 5.27
CA ASN A 103 -11.53 -5.24 4.68
C ASN A 103 -11.31 -5.82 3.27
N GLU A 104 -10.49 -5.17 2.42
CA GLU A 104 -10.13 -5.76 1.12
C GLU A 104 -9.48 -7.14 1.28
N CYS A 105 -8.54 -7.29 2.21
CA CYS A 105 -7.86 -8.56 2.47
C CYS A 105 -8.86 -9.64 2.88
N LYS A 106 -9.76 -9.31 3.79
CA LYS A 106 -10.79 -10.22 4.27
C LYS A 106 -11.69 -10.71 3.13
N GLU A 107 -12.23 -9.80 2.31
CA GLU A 107 -13.22 -10.11 1.29
C GLU A 107 -12.60 -10.65 -0.01
N LEU A 108 -11.42 -10.16 -0.42
CA LEU A 108 -10.82 -10.52 -1.71
C LEU A 108 -9.74 -11.60 -1.61
N LEU A 109 -9.06 -11.72 -0.45
CA LEU A 109 -8.03 -12.75 -0.23
C LEU A 109 -8.53 -13.89 0.66
N ASP A 110 -9.75 -13.83 1.16
CA ASP A 110 -10.31 -14.78 2.15
C ASP A 110 -9.45 -14.92 3.41
N LYS A 111 -8.73 -13.85 3.78
CA LYS A 111 -7.80 -13.86 4.91
C LYS A 111 -7.85 -12.52 5.66
N PRO A 112 -8.42 -12.48 6.87
CA PRO A 112 -8.30 -11.32 7.73
C PRO A 112 -6.85 -11.11 8.13
N VAL A 113 -6.46 -9.84 8.29
CA VAL A 113 -5.12 -9.47 8.76
C VAL A 113 -4.97 -9.68 10.26
N ASP A 114 -3.76 -9.98 10.72
CA ASP A 114 -3.46 -10.09 12.13
C ASP A 114 -3.31 -8.70 12.78
N PHE A 115 -2.72 -7.74 12.06
CA PHE A 115 -2.56 -6.37 12.55
C PHE A 115 -2.71 -5.33 11.43
N VAL A 116 -3.27 -4.17 11.80
CA VAL A 116 -3.25 -2.95 10.97
C VAL A 116 -2.12 -2.05 11.48
N LEU A 117 -1.13 -1.81 10.64
CA LEU A 117 0.06 -1.04 10.96
C LEU A 117 0.14 0.17 10.01
N PRO A 118 -0.39 1.34 10.37
CA PRO A 118 -0.36 2.52 9.53
C PRO A 118 1.06 2.91 9.10
N ASN A 119 1.18 3.46 7.89
CA ASN A 119 2.46 3.98 7.41
C ASN A 119 3.00 5.04 8.36
N GLY A 120 4.30 5.01 8.58
CA GLY A 120 4.99 6.01 9.39
C GLY A 120 5.01 7.38 8.72
N PHE A 121 5.12 8.42 9.52
CA PHE A 121 5.28 9.79 9.08
C PHE A 121 6.50 10.42 9.76
N ASP A 122 7.36 11.08 8.98
CA ASP A 122 8.50 11.81 9.52
C ASP A 122 8.10 13.24 9.85
N ASN A 123 7.98 13.53 11.14
CA ASN A 123 7.62 14.86 11.64
C ASN A 123 8.66 15.95 11.30
N SER A 124 9.86 15.60 10.81
CA SER A 124 10.86 16.59 10.41
C SER A 124 10.39 17.46 9.22
N PHE A 125 9.47 16.96 8.41
CA PHE A 125 8.84 17.74 7.33
C PHE A 125 7.91 18.84 7.84
N VAL A 126 7.41 18.72 9.07
CA VAL A 126 6.47 19.71 9.62
C VAL A 126 7.28 20.89 10.18
N PRO A 127 7.04 22.12 9.70
CA PRO A 127 7.71 23.30 10.26
C PRO A 127 7.41 23.42 11.75
N LYS A 128 8.42 23.84 12.54
CA LYS A 128 8.20 24.13 13.97
C LYS A 128 7.07 25.16 14.14
N THR A 129 6.31 25.07 15.22
CA THR A 129 5.12 25.87 15.51
C THR A 129 5.31 27.38 15.28
N THR A 130 6.45 27.93 15.67
CA THR A 130 6.79 29.35 15.49
C THR A 130 6.95 29.77 14.02
N ALA A 131 7.34 28.85 13.14
CA ALA A 131 7.53 29.10 11.72
C ALA A 131 6.37 28.63 10.85
N PHE A 132 5.41 27.88 11.43
CA PHE A 132 4.36 27.21 10.69
C PHE A 132 3.50 28.18 9.87
N THR A 133 2.96 29.22 10.52
CA THR A 133 2.07 30.19 9.87
C THR A 133 2.76 30.92 8.70
N LYS A 134 4.03 31.32 8.91
CA LYS A 134 4.79 31.97 7.85
C LYS A 134 5.03 31.04 6.65
N LYS A 135 5.53 29.83 6.90
CA LYS A 135 5.81 28.83 5.86
C LYS A 135 4.54 28.38 5.14
N ARG A 136 3.41 28.28 5.86
CA ARG A 136 2.12 27.97 5.25
C ARG A 136 1.67 29.05 4.28
N LYS A 137 1.80 30.34 4.64
CA LYS A 137 1.46 31.47 3.76
C LYS A 137 2.36 31.49 2.52
N GLU A 138 3.67 31.29 2.69
CA GLU A 138 4.62 31.22 1.58
C GLU A 138 4.31 30.05 0.64
N ALA A 139 4.03 28.86 1.18
CA ALA A 139 3.66 27.69 0.39
C ALA A 139 2.34 27.89 -0.36
N ARG A 140 1.34 28.48 0.31
CA ARG A 140 0.06 28.82 -0.33
C ARG A 140 0.23 29.77 -1.49
N LYS A 141 0.97 30.87 -1.30
CA LYS A 141 1.25 31.82 -2.36
C LYS A 141 1.92 31.14 -3.57
N ARG A 142 2.97 30.37 -3.34
CA ARG A 142 3.65 29.63 -4.42
C ARG A 142 2.72 28.69 -5.17
N LEU A 143 1.79 28.00 -4.45
CA LEU A 143 0.84 27.12 -5.08
C LEU A 143 -0.15 27.87 -5.97
N LEU A 144 -0.68 29.01 -5.49
CA LEU A 144 -1.55 29.89 -6.28
C LEU A 144 -0.84 30.47 -7.50
N ASP A 145 0.40 30.96 -7.34
CA ASP A 145 1.20 31.48 -8.43
C ASP A 145 1.39 30.43 -9.54
N VAL A 146 1.70 29.20 -9.16
CA VAL A 146 1.86 28.07 -10.11
C VAL A 146 0.52 27.71 -10.75
N ALA A 147 -0.56 27.61 -9.97
CA ALA A 147 -1.89 27.28 -10.50
C ALA A 147 -2.36 28.34 -11.50
N ASN A 148 -2.23 29.61 -11.17
CA ASN A 148 -2.59 30.72 -12.04
C ASN A 148 -1.78 30.70 -13.35
N ALA A 149 -0.48 30.46 -13.27
CA ALA A 149 0.39 30.36 -14.45
C ALA A 149 0.03 29.18 -15.37
N LEU A 150 -0.31 28.02 -14.79
CA LEU A 150 -0.63 26.82 -15.57
C LEU A 150 -2.05 26.84 -16.14
N MET A 151 -3.00 27.38 -15.41
CA MET A 151 -4.43 27.33 -15.75
C MET A 151 -4.94 28.62 -16.41
N GLY A 152 -4.14 29.70 -16.44
CA GLY A 152 -4.56 31.01 -16.94
C GLY A 152 -5.68 31.64 -16.08
N THR A 153 -5.66 31.37 -14.77
CA THR A 153 -6.65 31.87 -13.80
C THR A 153 -6.09 32.98 -12.93
N ASP A 154 -6.93 33.66 -12.19
CA ASP A 154 -6.57 34.69 -11.20
C ASP A 154 -7.12 34.28 -9.81
N LEU A 155 -6.61 33.15 -9.30
CA LEU A 155 -6.94 32.62 -7.97
C LEU A 155 -6.25 33.46 -6.91
N ASP A 156 -6.98 33.81 -5.86
CA ASP A 156 -6.52 34.69 -4.79
C ASP A 156 -6.39 33.96 -3.42
N ASP A 157 -6.10 34.73 -2.39
CA ASP A 157 -5.90 34.22 -1.03
C ASP A 157 -7.19 33.67 -0.38
N ASP A 158 -8.37 34.01 -0.90
CA ASP A 158 -9.67 33.52 -0.40
C ASP A 158 -10.06 32.21 -1.07
N THR A 159 -9.35 31.78 -2.10
CA THR A 159 -9.60 30.54 -2.83
C THR A 159 -9.43 29.31 -1.93
N LEU A 160 -10.46 28.46 -1.82
CA LEU A 160 -10.35 27.18 -1.15
C LEU A 160 -9.49 26.22 -2.00
N ILE A 161 -8.39 25.74 -1.41
CA ILE A 161 -7.50 24.76 -2.07
C ILE A 161 -7.77 23.39 -1.50
N VAL A 162 -8.21 22.47 -2.34
CA VAL A 162 -8.29 21.03 -2.05
C VAL A 162 -7.22 20.35 -2.89
N SER A 163 -6.29 19.66 -2.25
CA SER A 163 -5.17 18.99 -2.94
C SER A 163 -5.24 17.49 -2.76
N THR A 164 -4.83 16.77 -3.80
CA THR A 164 -4.51 15.34 -3.75
C THR A 164 -3.10 15.14 -4.27
N SER A 165 -2.41 14.14 -3.74
CA SER A 165 -1.07 13.78 -4.14
C SER A 165 -1.04 12.32 -4.54
N GLY A 166 -0.54 12.04 -5.73
CA GLY A 166 -0.45 10.68 -6.25
C GLY A 166 0.30 10.64 -7.58
N ARG A 167 0.56 9.43 -8.06
CA ARG A 167 1.11 9.25 -9.38
C ARG A 167 0.04 9.58 -10.42
N TYR A 168 0.41 10.41 -11.39
CA TYR A 168 -0.42 10.62 -12.56
C TYR A 168 -0.22 9.44 -13.52
N GLU A 169 -1.25 8.65 -13.72
CA GLU A 169 -1.25 7.54 -14.67
C GLU A 169 -2.36 7.74 -15.69
N PHE A 170 -2.00 7.71 -16.96
CA PHE A 170 -2.99 7.52 -18.01
C PHE A 170 -3.41 6.05 -17.97
N ARG A 171 -4.64 5.82 -17.63
CA ARG A 171 -5.28 4.52 -17.83
C ARG A 171 -6.13 4.63 -19.08
N ASN A 172 -5.74 3.86 -20.07
CA ASN A 172 -6.51 3.73 -21.30
C ASN A 172 -7.82 3.01 -21.01
#